data_0838db9b26da05eb1cb6b56b8457d7d5
#
_entry.id   0838db9b26da05eb1cb6b56b8457d7d5
#
_cell.length_a   1.000
_cell.length_b   1.000
_cell.length_c   1.000
_cell.angle_alpha   90.00
_cell.angle_beta   90.00
_cell.angle_gamma   90.00
#
_symmetry.space_group_name_H-M   'P 1'
#
loop_
_entity.id
_entity.type
_entity.pdbx_description
1 polymer ?
#
loop_
_entity_poly.entity_id
_entity_poly.type
_entity_poly.pdbx_seq_one_letter_code
_entity_poly.pdbx_strand_id
1 'polypeptide(L)'
;MFRCITIAAGLAVLATTGCLAQNSANEQGREIPGYFLPVPDDVSPEMRPLVAAPPAPWDIHPKNIQEWKELVAKVAGPAKTLLPAMREKLGVQLEPITIAGVKAFVLTPRIITPENQNRVFLHFHGGAYVLNPGEPGTREATLMAAFGQARVISVDYRTSSEAPYPAALDDCVAVYQELLKTVPAQNIAVFGTSTGGGLTMALVLRAKQDGFALPAAIAPGSPWADLTKTGNTFYSHNLVDNFQVSYDGYLKDSAYLYANGRDLKDPMLSPIYGDLHGFPPTILTSGTRDLFLSLTVRVHRKLRQAGVDAALQVFEGLSHAQYSINPNAPETREAFEEIARFFNAHMAR
;
A
#
# COMPACT_ATOMS: atom_id res chain seq x y z
N MET A 1 49.61 27.52 -65.04
CA MET A 1 49.03 28.58 -64.17
C MET A 1 47.72 28.08 -63.63
N PHE A 2 47.71 27.38 -62.52
CA PHE A 2 46.51 26.88 -61.91
C PHE A 2 46.20 27.78 -60.71
N ARG A 3 45.05 28.42 -60.74
CA ARG A 3 44.52 29.19 -59.60
C ARG A 3 43.74 28.24 -58.70
N CYS A 4 44.20 28.08 -57.46
CA CYS A 4 43.42 27.49 -56.39
C CYS A 4 42.26 28.40 -56.00
N ILE A 5 41.05 27.87 -56.09
CA ILE A 5 39.84 28.49 -55.50
C ILE A 5 39.63 27.86 -54.14
N THR A 6 39.88 28.63 -53.11
CA THR A 6 39.56 28.24 -51.73
C THR A 6 38.08 28.58 -51.46
N ILE A 7 37.28 27.53 -51.28
CA ILE A 7 35.88 27.69 -50.83
C ILE A 7 35.91 27.74 -49.32
N ALA A 8 35.72 28.94 -48.77
CA ALA A 8 35.46 29.12 -47.34
C ALA A 8 33.99 28.84 -47.06
N ALA A 9 33.72 27.69 -46.44
CA ALA A 9 32.40 27.37 -45.90
C ALA A 9 32.20 28.17 -44.63
N GLY A 10 31.50 29.30 -44.73
CA GLY A 10 31.06 30.09 -43.57
C GLY A 10 29.92 29.34 -42.86
N LEU A 11 30.18 28.77 -41.70
CA LEU A 11 29.15 28.39 -40.76
C LEU A 11 28.53 29.69 -40.21
N ALA A 12 27.39 30.08 -40.74
CA ALA A 12 26.53 31.08 -40.11
C ALA A 12 25.92 30.45 -38.85
N VAL A 13 26.54 30.69 -37.70
CA VAL A 13 25.89 30.46 -36.39
C VAL A 13 24.79 31.54 -36.27
N LEU A 14 23.58 31.17 -36.62
CA LEU A 14 22.40 31.92 -36.22
C LEU A 14 22.33 31.90 -34.70
N ALA A 15 22.90 32.89 -34.07
CA ALA A 15 22.61 33.24 -32.69
C ALA A 15 21.16 33.71 -32.65
N THR A 16 20.23 32.76 -32.53
CA THR A 16 18.91 33.07 -32.02
C THR A 16 19.11 33.48 -30.57
N THR A 17 19.22 34.79 -30.36
CA THR A 17 18.91 35.34 -29.04
C THR A 17 17.43 35.10 -28.78
N GLY A 18 17.08 33.81 -28.56
CA GLY A 18 15.90 33.49 -27.86
C GLY A 18 16.04 34.15 -26.49
N CYS A 19 15.17 35.09 -26.24
CA CYS A 19 14.91 35.60 -24.91
C CYS A 19 14.52 34.35 -24.07
N LEU A 20 15.53 33.68 -23.53
CA LEU A 20 15.32 32.85 -22.36
C LEU A 20 14.87 33.85 -21.31
N ALA A 21 13.55 34.06 -21.26
CA ALA A 21 12.96 34.57 -20.05
C ALA A 21 13.65 33.76 -18.94
N GLN A 22 14.47 34.41 -18.15
CA GLN A 22 14.90 33.93 -16.85
C GLN A 22 13.59 33.74 -16.06
N ASN A 23 12.92 32.61 -16.30
CA ASN A 23 12.08 32.03 -15.30
C ASN A 23 13.06 31.83 -14.13
N SER A 24 13.09 32.77 -13.21
CA SER A 24 13.51 32.48 -11.85
C SER A 24 12.88 31.14 -11.55
N ALA A 25 13.69 30.11 -11.41
CA ALA A 25 13.19 28.75 -11.13
C ALA A 25 12.25 28.95 -9.96
N ASN A 26 10.95 28.81 -10.20
CA ASN A 26 9.97 28.93 -9.14
C ASN A 26 10.17 27.67 -8.31
N GLU A 27 10.86 27.80 -7.19
CA GLU A 27 11.12 26.70 -6.25
C GLU A 27 9.82 26.02 -5.81
N GLN A 28 8.67 26.63 -6.09
CA GLN A 28 7.34 26.12 -5.76
C GLN A 28 6.76 25.13 -6.80
N GLY A 29 7.28 25.10 -8.04
CA GLY A 29 6.79 24.15 -9.06
C GLY A 29 6.40 24.82 -10.38
N ARG A 30 5.69 24.09 -11.23
CA ARG A 30 5.21 24.53 -12.54
C ARG A 30 3.77 24.10 -12.77
N GLU A 31 2.99 24.86 -13.52
CA GLU A 31 1.68 24.46 -13.99
C GLU A 31 1.78 23.41 -15.11
N ILE A 32 0.85 22.45 -15.09
CA ILE A 32 0.69 21.46 -16.15
C ILE A 32 -0.71 21.67 -16.75
N PRO A 33 -0.84 21.80 -18.09
CA PRO A 33 -2.15 21.90 -18.74
C PRO A 33 -3.00 20.67 -18.46
N GLY A 34 -4.31 20.84 -18.32
CA GLY A 34 -5.28 19.75 -18.23
C GLY A 34 -5.23 18.88 -19.49
N TYR A 35 -5.32 17.55 -19.31
CA TYR A 35 -5.32 16.58 -20.40
C TYR A 35 -6.30 15.43 -20.10
N PHE A 36 -6.74 14.77 -21.17
CA PHE A 36 -7.50 13.53 -21.06
C PHE A 36 -6.55 12.38 -20.70
N LEU A 37 -6.93 11.58 -19.69
CA LEU A 37 -6.16 10.43 -19.23
C LEU A 37 -6.81 9.13 -19.73
N PRO A 38 -6.32 8.52 -20.83
CA PRO A 38 -6.89 7.30 -21.37
C PRO A 38 -6.61 6.09 -20.46
N VAL A 39 -7.43 5.05 -20.56
CA VAL A 39 -7.08 3.74 -20.00
C VAL A 39 -5.98 3.13 -20.86
N PRO A 40 -4.85 2.67 -20.29
CA PRO A 40 -3.79 2.01 -21.06
C PRO A 40 -4.29 0.76 -21.77
N ASP A 41 -3.71 0.45 -22.93
CA ASP A 41 -4.17 -0.66 -23.78
C ASP A 41 -3.89 -2.04 -23.18
N ASP A 42 -2.86 -2.18 -22.37
CA ASP A 42 -2.44 -3.41 -21.69
C ASP A 42 -3.18 -3.71 -20.38
N VAL A 43 -4.04 -2.79 -19.90
CA VAL A 43 -4.95 -3.06 -18.78
C VAL A 43 -6.01 -4.07 -19.22
N SER A 44 -6.20 -5.14 -18.42
CA SER A 44 -7.14 -6.21 -18.74
C SER A 44 -8.59 -5.71 -18.86
N PRO A 45 -9.45 -6.37 -19.66
CA PRO A 45 -10.86 -6.04 -19.77
C PRO A 45 -11.57 -6.01 -18.41
N GLU A 46 -11.17 -6.88 -17.47
CA GLU A 46 -11.72 -6.99 -16.13
C GLU A 46 -11.36 -5.79 -15.25
N MET A 47 -10.20 -5.19 -15.47
CA MET A 47 -9.71 -4.05 -14.69
C MET A 47 -10.09 -2.70 -15.32
N ARG A 48 -10.29 -2.61 -16.63
CA ARG A 48 -10.66 -1.36 -17.35
C ARG A 48 -11.79 -0.57 -16.70
N PRO A 49 -12.91 -1.18 -16.25
CA PRO A 49 -13.99 -0.43 -15.62
C PRO A 49 -13.56 0.28 -14.33
N LEU A 50 -12.63 -0.30 -13.56
CA LEU A 50 -12.09 0.32 -12.34
C LEU A 50 -11.14 1.47 -12.68
N VAL A 51 -10.27 1.28 -13.68
CA VAL A 51 -9.31 2.30 -14.13
C VAL A 51 -10.01 3.49 -14.78
N ALA A 52 -11.11 3.25 -15.51
CA ALA A 52 -11.91 4.28 -16.17
C ALA A 52 -12.93 4.97 -15.25
N ALA A 53 -13.14 4.45 -14.04
CA ALA A 53 -14.16 4.98 -13.13
C ALA A 53 -13.87 6.45 -12.76
N PRO A 54 -14.92 7.26 -12.55
CA PRO A 54 -14.73 8.61 -12.03
C PRO A 54 -14.10 8.59 -10.64
N PRO A 55 -13.46 9.69 -10.20
CA PRO A 55 -12.89 9.79 -8.86
C PRO A 55 -13.92 9.47 -7.77
N ALA A 56 -13.51 8.67 -6.79
CA ALA A 56 -14.32 8.41 -5.60
C ALA A 56 -14.52 9.71 -4.79
N PRO A 57 -15.58 9.81 -3.98
CA PRO A 57 -15.75 10.93 -3.07
C PRO A 57 -14.56 11.03 -2.08
N TRP A 58 -13.85 12.14 -2.08
CA TRP A 58 -12.65 12.37 -1.29
C TRP A 58 -12.71 13.62 -0.40
N ASP A 59 -13.42 14.64 -0.85
CA ASP A 59 -13.60 15.92 -0.12
C ASP A 59 -14.65 15.75 0.99
N ILE A 60 -14.30 14.92 1.97
CA ILE A 60 -15.12 14.55 3.11
C ILE A 60 -14.33 14.89 4.36
N HIS A 61 -14.94 15.66 5.26
CA HIS A 61 -14.31 16.17 6.47
C HIS A 61 -15.15 15.86 7.72
N PRO A 62 -15.08 14.63 8.25
CA PRO A 62 -15.78 14.29 9.49
C PRO A 62 -15.22 15.12 10.66
N LYS A 63 -16.10 15.82 11.37
CA LYS A 63 -15.73 16.80 12.41
C LYS A 63 -15.66 16.19 13.81
N ASN A 64 -16.23 15.00 14.00
CA ASN A 64 -16.31 14.32 15.27
C ASN A 64 -16.37 12.80 15.09
N ILE A 65 -16.23 12.06 16.17
CA ILE A 65 -16.21 10.58 16.16
C ILE A 65 -17.50 9.98 15.61
N GLN A 66 -18.64 10.62 15.82
CA GLN A 66 -19.92 10.13 15.31
C GLN A 66 -19.97 10.19 13.78
N GLU A 67 -19.53 11.27 13.16
CA GLU A 67 -19.44 11.41 11.70
C GLU A 67 -18.45 10.42 11.11
N TRP A 68 -17.33 10.14 11.79
CA TRP A 68 -16.41 9.06 11.38
C TRP A 68 -17.10 7.70 11.40
N LYS A 69 -17.86 7.36 12.44
CA LYS A 69 -18.60 6.09 12.52
C LYS A 69 -19.67 5.98 11.43
N GLU A 70 -20.33 7.07 11.07
CA GLU A 70 -21.30 7.11 9.96
C GLU A 70 -20.61 6.88 8.62
N LEU A 71 -19.45 7.50 8.37
CA LEU A 71 -18.64 7.25 7.19
C LEU A 71 -18.20 5.78 7.10
N VAL A 72 -17.72 5.21 8.21
CA VAL A 72 -17.35 3.78 8.29
C VAL A 72 -18.54 2.88 7.92
N ALA A 73 -19.71 3.12 8.51
CA ALA A 73 -20.91 2.32 8.24
C ALA A 73 -21.34 2.41 6.77
N LYS A 74 -21.26 3.60 6.17
CA LYS A 74 -21.58 3.85 4.76
C LYS A 74 -20.63 3.08 3.82
N VAL A 75 -19.31 3.16 4.07
CA VAL A 75 -18.29 2.51 3.25
C VAL A 75 -18.33 0.98 3.40
N ALA A 76 -18.60 0.48 4.60
CA ALA A 76 -18.70 -0.95 4.88
C ALA A 76 -19.94 -1.62 4.27
N GLY A 77 -20.98 -0.87 3.92
CA GLY A 77 -22.26 -1.42 3.44
C GLY A 77 -22.11 -2.41 2.29
N PRO A 78 -21.49 -2.05 1.16
CA PRO A 78 -21.30 -2.95 0.02
C PRO A 78 -20.49 -4.22 0.35
N ALA A 79 -19.51 -4.12 1.23
CA ALA A 79 -18.64 -5.24 1.59
C ALA A 79 -19.42 -6.41 2.22
N LYS A 80 -20.48 -6.12 2.98
CA LYS A 80 -21.33 -7.12 3.64
C LYS A 80 -21.95 -8.13 2.66
N THR A 81 -22.23 -7.70 1.44
CA THR A 81 -22.82 -8.57 0.39
C THR A 81 -21.73 -9.14 -0.52
N LEU A 82 -20.75 -8.33 -0.88
CA LEU A 82 -19.73 -8.72 -1.86
C LEU A 82 -18.72 -9.74 -1.32
N LEU A 83 -18.30 -9.61 -0.06
CA LEU A 83 -17.25 -10.46 0.49
C LEU A 83 -17.66 -11.92 0.70
N PRO A 84 -18.86 -12.25 1.20
CA PRO A 84 -19.31 -13.65 1.27
C PRO A 84 -19.32 -14.33 -0.10
N ALA A 85 -19.88 -13.70 -1.12
CA ALA A 85 -19.89 -14.23 -2.49
C ALA A 85 -18.46 -14.38 -3.08
N MET A 86 -17.57 -13.44 -2.78
CA MET A 86 -16.17 -13.53 -3.19
C MET A 86 -15.47 -14.72 -2.53
N ARG A 87 -15.64 -14.92 -1.22
CA ARG A 87 -15.08 -16.06 -0.49
C ARG A 87 -15.60 -17.39 -1.01
N GLU A 88 -16.89 -17.49 -1.25
CA GLU A 88 -17.52 -18.69 -1.84
C GLU A 88 -16.89 -19.02 -3.19
N LYS A 89 -16.82 -18.03 -4.09
CA LYS A 89 -16.23 -18.19 -5.42
C LYS A 89 -14.77 -18.62 -5.37
N LEU A 90 -13.98 -18.02 -4.47
CA LEU A 90 -12.56 -18.32 -4.31
C LEU A 90 -12.29 -19.56 -3.46
N GLY A 91 -13.31 -20.15 -2.84
CA GLY A 91 -13.16 -21.32 -1.98
C GLY A 91 -12.41 -21.04 -0.69
N VAL A 92 -12.64 -19.87 -0.09
CA VAL A 92 -12.00 -19.45 1.17
C VAL A 92 -13.03 -19.46 2.29
N GLN A 93 -12.73 -20.17 3.37
CA GLN A 93 -13.52 -20.16 4.61
C GLN A 93 -13.01 -19.04 5.52
N LEU A 94 -13.91 -18.41 6.27
CA LEU A 94 -13.60 -17.37 7.24
C LEU A 94 -14.14 -17.79 8.61
N GLU A 95 -13.28 -17.73 9.61
CA GLU A 95 -13.61 -18.03 11.00
C GLU A 95 -13.17 -16.87 11.91
N PRO A 96 -14.08 -16.27 12.70
CA PRO A 96 -13.71 -15.27 13.67
C PRO A 96 -13.00 -15.91 14.87
N ILE A 97 -11.92 -15.28 15.33
CA ILE A 97 -11.13 -15.71 16.50
C ILE A 97 -10.75 -14.53 17.37
N THR A 98 -10.15 -14.80 18.51
CA THR A 98 -9.50 -13.79 19.37
C THR A 98 -8.08 -14.27 19.69
N ILE A 99 -7.09 -13.42 19.46
CA ILE A 99 -5.68 -13.68 19.73
C ILE A 99 -5.17 -12.57 20.64
N ALA A 100 -4.61 -12.91 21.80
CA ALA A 100 -4.14 -11.94 22.82
C ALA A 100 -5.19 -10.85 23.19
N GLY A 101 -6.48 -11.19 23.19
CA GLY A 101 -7.57 -10.25 23.43
C GLY A 101 -7.98 -9.39 22.22
N VAL A 102 -7.29 -9.50 21.11
CA VAL A 102 -7.57 -8.78 19.85
C VAL A 102 -8.42 -9.66 18.94
N LYS A 103 -9.50 -9.08 18.37
CA LYS A 103 -10.31 -9.74 17.36
C LYS A 103 -9.49 -9.99 16.08
N ALA A 104 -9.72 -11.13 15.45
CA ALA A 104 -9.10 -11.48 14.20
C ALA A 104 -9.97 -12.48 13.41
N PHE A 105 -9.61 -12.71 12.18
CA PHE A 105 -10.25 -13.71 11.32
C PHE A 105 -9.20 -14.67 10.77
N VAL A 106 -9.47 -15.97 10.82
CA VAL A 106 -8.70 -16.97 10.09
C VAL A 106 -9.37 -17.19 8.74
N LEU A 107 -8.58 -17.06 7.68
CA LEU A 107 -9.00 -17.34 6.32
C LEU A 107 -8.26 -18.59 5.84
N THR A 108 -9.02 -19.64 5.56
CA THR A 108 -8.49 -20.94 5.13
C THR A 108 -8.94 -21.22 3.70
N PRO A 109 -8.01 -21.30 2.73
CA PRO A 109 -8.34 -21.64 1.37
C PRO A 109 -8.66 -23.14 1.26
N ARG A 110 -9.38 -23.54 0.20
CA ARG A 110 -9.68 -24.96 -0.08
C ARG A 110 -8.41 -25.81 -0.22
N ILE A 111 -7.35 -25.23 -0.74
CA ILE A 111 -6.05 -25.88 -0.95
C ILE A 111 -5.00 -25.08 -0.22
N ILE A 112 -4.26 -25.74 0.68
CA ILE A 112 -3.03 -25.24 1.27
C ILE A 112 -1.90 -26.08 0.68
N THR A 113 -0.91 -25.44 0.05
CA THR A 113 0.22 -26.17 -0.50
C THR A 113 1.07 -26.81 0.60
N PRO A 114 1.79 -27.91 0.30
CA PRO A 114 2.59 -28.60 1.32
C PRO A 114 3.56 -27.68 2.07
N GLU A 115 4.20 -26.77 1.38
CA GLU A 115 5.13 -25.78 1.96
C GLU A 115 4.43 -24.82 2.91
N ASN A 116 3.15 -24.52 2.71
CA ASN A 116 2.38 -23.56 3.51
C ASN A 116 1.63 -24.15 4.70
N GLN A 117 1.70 -25.47 4.92
CA GLN A 117 0.94 -26.15 5.99
C GLN A 117 1.28 -25.62 7.39
N ASN A 118 2.55 -25.29 7.64
CA ASN A 118 3.05 -24.81 8.92
C ASN A 118 3.38 -23.31 8.91
N ARG A 119 2.92 -22.57 7.89
CA ARG A 119 3.15 -21.13 7.73
C ARG A 119 1.90 -20.34 8.03
N VAL A 120 2.08 -19.11 8.46
CA VAL A 120 1.02 -18.13 8.71
C VAL A 120 1.34 -16.85 7.95
N PHE A 121 0.40 -16.39 7.16
CA PHE A 121 0.47 -15.05 6.58
C PHE A 121 -0.41 -14.13 7.43
N LEU A 122 0.23 -13.19 8.13
CA LEU A 122 -0.44 -12.24 9.02
C LEU A 122 -0.80 -10.98 8.24
N HIS A 123 -2.05 -10.60 8.27
CA HIS A 123 -2.59 -9.49 7.48
C HIS A 123 -3.08 -8.34 8.38
N PHE A 124 -2.73 -7.12 7.97
CA PHE A 124 -3.27 -5.87 8.51
C PHE A 124 -4.01 -5.13 7.41
N HIS A 125 -5.29 -4.85 7.63
CA HIS A 125 -6.12 -4.24 6.60
C HIS A 125 -5.80 -2.76 6.39
N GLY A 126 -6.10 -2.26 5.17
CA GLY A 126 -6.10 -0.84 4.85
C GLY A 126 -7.38 -0.14 5.30
N GLY A 127 -7.42 1.19 5.06
CA GLY A 127 -8.61 1.99 5.38
C GLY A 127 -8.32 3.25 6.18
N ALA A 128 -7.17 3.88 5.95
CA ALA A 128 -6.81 5.16 6.56
C ALA A 128 -6.89 5.16 8.11
N TYR A 129 -6.60 4.02 8.74
CA TYR A 129 -6.74 3.78 10.18
C TYR A 129 -8.16 3.93 10.73
N VAL A 130 -9.17 4.14 9.90
CA VAL A 130 -10.56 4.42 10.30
C VAL A 130 -11.53 3.44 9.69
N LEU A 131 -11.36 3.13 8.40
CA LEU A 131 -12.29 2.32 7.60
C LEU A 131 -12.02 0.83 7.76
N ASN A 132 -13.02 0.03 7.38
CA ASN A 132 -12.95 -1.44 7.25
C ASN A 132 -12.81 -2.24 8.56
N PRO A 133 -13.32 -1.82 9.73
CA PRO A 133 -13.34 -2.71 10.89
C PRO A 133 -14.19 -3.96 10.59
N GLY A 134 -13.80 -5.08 11.18
CA GLY A 134 -14.50 -6.36 11.04
C GLY A 134 -14.28 -7.04 9.69
N GLU A 135 -15.28 -7.79 9.22
CA GLU A 135 -15.22 -8.52 7.95
C GLU A 135 -14.86 -7.65 6.72
N PRO A 136 -15.29 -6.38 6.59
CA PRO A 136 -14.86 -5.51 5.49
C PRO A 136 -13.35 -5.45 5.30
N GLY A 137 -12.57 -5.55 6.37
CA GLY A 137 -11.11 -5.59 6.33
C GLY A 137 -10.52 -6.86 5.72
N THR A 138 -11.28 -7.93 5.56
CA THR A 138 -10.75 -9.25 5.14
C THR A 138 -10.62 -9.45 3.63
N ARG A 139 -10.93 -8.44 2.79
CA ARG A 139 -10.87 -8.59 1.32
C ARG A 139 -9.50 -9.04 0.84
N GLU A 140 -8.48 -8.30 1.18
CA GLU A 140 -7.09 -8.58 0.78
C GLU A 140 -6.61 -9.92 1.33
N ALA A 141 -6.94 -10.22 2.58
CA ALA A 141 -6.65 -11.51 3.21
C ALA A 141 -7.32 -12.68 2.47
N THR A 142 -8.54 -12.48 1.94
CA THR A 142 -9.25 -13.49 1.13
C THR A 142 -8.50 -13.77 -0.18
N LEU A 143 -8.02 -12.72 -0.86
CA LEU A 143 -7.24 -12.85 -2.10
C LEU A 143 -5.90 -13.57 -1.83
N MET A 144 -5.20 -13.17 -0.78
CA MET A 144 -3.95 -13.82 -0.40
C MET A 144 -4.15 -15.28 -0.02
N ALA A 145 -5.21 -15.61 0.74
CA ALA A 145 -5.50 -17.02 1.07
C ALA A 145 -5.75 -17.84 -0.20
N ALA A 146 -6.55 -17.31 -1.13
CA ALA A 146 -6.91 -18.02 -2.37
C ALA A 146 -5.73 -18.19 -3.32
N PHE A 147 -5.03 -17.10 -3.64
CA PHE A 147 -3.97 -17.11 -4.66
C PHE A 147 -2.61 -17.52 -4.10
N GLY A 148 -2.35 -17.22 -2.82
CA GLY A 148 -1.15 -17.69 -2.12
C GLY A 148 -1.25 -19.12 -1.58
N GLN A 149 -2.44 -19.73 -1.59
CA GLN A 149 -2.70 -21.08 -1.10
C GLN A 149 -2.10 -21.32 0.30
N ALA A 150 -2.34 -20.36 1.19
CA ALA A 150 -1.83 -20.35 2.56
C ALA A 150 -2.93 -19.91 3.54
N ARG A 151 -2.78 -20.29 4.80
CA ARG A 151 -3.62 -19.78 5.88
C ARG A 151 -3.27 -18.34 6.16
N VAL A 152 -4.29 -17.46 6.22
CA VAL A 152 -4.12 -16.04 6.55
C VAL A 152 -4.83 -15.75 7.87
N ILE A 153 -4.17 -14.99 8.74
CA ILE A 153 -4.79 -14.38 9.93
C ILE A 153 -4.91 -12.88 9.66
N SER A 154 -6.13 -12.37 9.59
CA SER A 154 -6.44 -10.96 9.39
C SER A 154 -6.80 -10.32 10.72
N VAL A 155 -6.01 -9.35 11.18
CA VAL A 155 -6.20 -8.68 12.45
C VAL A 155 -7.27 -7.60 12.32
N ASP A 156 -8.29 -7.65 13.16
CA ASP A 156 -9.32 -6.62 13.32
C ASP A 156 -8.88 -5.66 14.43
N TYR A 157 -7.84 -4.87 14.12
CA TYR A 157 -7.27 -3.91 15.06
C TYR A 157 -8.22 -2.74 15.32
N ARG A 158 -8.13 -2.15 16.50
CA ARG A 158 -8.92 -0.96 16.86
C ARG A 158 -8.64 0.20 15.93
N THR A 159 -9.69 0.70 15.29
CA THR A 159 -9.59 1.87 14.41
C THR A 159 -9.51 3.17 15.22
N SER A 160 -9.06 4.25 14.57
CA SER A 160 -8.89 5.56 15.23
C SER A 160 -10.21 6.17 15.72
N SER A 161 -11.36 5.70 15.21
CA SER A 161 -12.68 6.08 15.71
C SER A 161 -13.04 5.38 17.03
N GLU A 162 -12.30 4.35 17.42
CA GLU A 162 -12.41 3.63 18.70
C GLU A 162 -11.30 4.05 19.65
N ALA A 163 -10.06 4.05 19.17
CA ALA A 163 -8.89 4.46 19.93
C ALA A 163 -7.77 4.93 18.97
N PRO A 164 -7.20 6.12 19.18
CA PRO A 164 -6.11 6.62 18.35
C PRO A 164 -4.80 5.87 18.60
N TYR A 165 -3.71 6.27 17.93
CA TYR A 165 -2.37 5.75 18.19
C TYR A 165 -2.06 5.75 19.69
N PRO A 166 -1.47 4.66 20.24
CA PRO A 166 -0.86 3.53 19.52
C PRO A 166 -1.78 2.30 19.35
N ALA A 167 -3.08 2.40 19.60
CA ALA A 167 -3.97 1.25 19.74
C ALA A 167 -3.90 0.25 18.57
N ALA A 168 -3.96 0.72 17.31
CA ALA A 168 -3.88 -0.16 16.14
C ALA A 168 -2.55 -0.93 16.07
N LEU A 169 -1.43 -0.23 16.32
CA LEU A 169 -0.11 -0.85 16.32
C LEU A 169 0.04 -1.85 17.49
N ASP A 170 -0.42 -1.49 18.68
CA ASP A 170 -0.35 -2.35 19.87
C ASP A 170 -1.16 -3.64 19.64
N ASP A 171 -2.32 -3.57 19.02
CA ASP A 171 -3.13 -4.75 18.66
C ASP A 171 -2.39 -5.65 17.66
N CYS A 172 -1.80 -5.07 16.61
CA CYS A 172 -1.00 -5.82 15.64
C CYS A 172 0.21 -6.51 16.28
N VAL A 173 0.91 -5.80 17.17
CA VAL A 173 2.07 -6.33 17.92
C VAL A 173 1.64 -7.43 18.87
N ALA A 174 0.54 -7.27 19.61
CA ALA A 174 0.05 -8.27 20.54
C ALA A 174 -0.28 -9.60 19.83
N VAL A 175 -0.96 -9.52 18.66
CA VAL A 175 -1.24 -10.70 17.85
C VAL A 175 0.06 -11.35 17.34
N TYR A 176 1.00 -10.57 16.84
CA TYR A 176 2.28 -11.09 16.36
C TYR A 176 3.07 -11.78 17.48
N GLN A 177 3.16 -11.18 18.64
CA GLN A 177 3.81 -11.77 19.81
C GLN A 177 3.17 -13.09 20.25
N GLU A 178 1.85 -13.16 20.24
CA GLU A 178 1.14 -14.38 20.60
C GLU A 178 1.42 -15.51 19.58
N LEU A 179 1.46 -15.18 18.28
CA LEU A 179 1.82 -16.13 17.24
C LEU A 179 3.24 -16.68 17.41
N LEU A 180 4.20 -15.85 17.82
CA LEU A 180 5.58 -16.28 18.04
C LEU A 180 5.73 -17.36 19.12
N LYS A 181 4.74 -17.54 20.01
CA LYS A 181 4.77 -18.61 21.02
C LYS A 181 4.55 -20.00 20.42
N THR A 182 3.90 -20.08 19.25
CA THR A 182 3.49 -21.34 18.63
C THR A 182 4.00 -21.51 17.20
N VAL A 183 4.33 -20.42 16.52
CA VAL A 183 4.81 -20.41 15.13
C VAL A 183 6.20 -19.76 15.10
N PRO A 184 7.24 -20.47 14.64
CA PRO A 184 8.56 -19.86 14.47
C PRO A 184 8.49 -18.62 13.55
N ALA A 185 9.24 -17.56 13.87
CA ALA A 185 9.23 -16.31 13.10
C ALA A 185 9.54 -16.52 11.61
N GLN A 186 10.40 -17.46 11.29
CA GLN A 186 10.72 -17.88 9.91
C GLN A 186 9.57 -18.53 9.14
N ASN A 187 8.46 -18.83 9.83
CA ASN A 187 7.22 -19.35 9.26
C ASN A 187 6.08 -18.31 9.29
N ILE A 188 6.39 -17.06 9.61
CA ILE A 188 5.44 -15.95 9.58
C ILE A 188 5.88 -14.94 8.52
N ALA A 189 4.98 -14.62 7.59
CA ALA A 189 5.11 -13.46 6.72
C ALA A 189 4.01 -12.44 7.07
N VAL A 190 4.29 -11.13 6.91
CA VAL A 190 3.34 -10.08 7.25
C VAL A 190 3.06 -9.21 6.03
N PHE A 191 1.80 -8.87 5.79
CA PHE A 191 1.41 -8.06 4.66
C PHE A 191 0.20 -7.16 4.95
N GLY A 192 0.00 -6.20 4.09
CA GLY A 192 -1.17 -5.34 4.07
C GLY A 192 -0.97 -4.15 3.17
N THR A 193 -2.06 -3.57 2.71
CA THR A 193 -2.07 -2.45 1.78
C THR A 193 -2.44 -1.15 2.47
N SER A 194 -1.92 0.00 1.97
CA SER A 194 -2.24 1.32 2.49
C SER A 194 -1.78 1.49 3.95
N THR A 195 -2.69 1.79 4.88
CA THR A 195 -2.39 1.78 6.32
C THR A 195 -1.95 0.41 6.82
N GLY A 196 -2.46 -0.68 6.24
CA GLY A 196 -1.98 -2.04 6.51
C GLY A 196 -0.50 -2.21 6.15
N GLY A 197 -0.06 -1.63 5.03
CA GLY A 197 1.35 -1.57 4.64
C GLY A 197 2.19 -0.71 5.60
N GLY A 198 1.65 0.42 6.06
CA GLY A 198 2.26 1.24 7.11
C GLY A 198 2.42 0.47 8.42
N LEU A 199 1.35 -0.22 8.89
CA LEU A 199 1.38 -1.06 10.10
C LEU A 199 2.34 -2.25 9.96
N THR A 200 2.44 -2.85 8.77
CA THR A 200 3.41 -3.92 8.49
C THR A 200 4.85 -3.45 8.75
N MET A 201 5.19 -2.26 8.29
CA MET A 201 6.52 -1.68 8.53
C MET A 201 6.71 -1.22 9.98
N ALA A 202 5.68 -0.61 10.58
CA ALA A 202 5.71 -0.17 11.98
C ALA A 202 5.85 -1.36 12.95
N LEU A 203 5.20 -2.49 12.65
CA LEU A 203 5.41 -3.75 13.38
C LEU A 203 6.88 -4.16 13.39
N VAL A 204 7.58 -4.12 12.26
CA VAL A 204 9.00 -4.49 12.18
C VAL A 204 9.86 -3.53 13.01
N LEU A 205 9.61 -2.22 12.93
CA LEU A 205 10.32 -1.23 13.77
C LEU A 205 10.09 -1.50 15.25
N ARG A 206 8.84 -1.78 15.64
CA ARG A 206 8.48 -2.07 17.02
C ARG A 206 9.08 -3.39 17.50
N ALA A 207 9.07 -4.43 16.67
CA ALA A 207 9.70 -5.72 16.99
C ALA A 207 11.22 -5.57 17.19
N LYS A 208 11.90 -4.77 16.36
CA LYS A 208 13.32 -4.43 16.55
C LYS A 208 13.55 -3.71 17.88
N GLN A 209 12.72 -2.71 18.19
CA GLN A 209 12.82 -1.94 19.42
C GLN A 209 12.64 -2.82 20.67
N ASP A 210 11.65 -3.71 20.62
CA ASP A 210 11.27 -4.56 21.76
C ASP A 210 12.06 -5.88 21.81
N GLY A 211 12.94 -6.15 20.82
CA GLY A 211 13.80 -7.33 20.77
C GLY A 211 13.10 -8.64 20.38
N PHE A 212 11.97 -8.56 19.64
CA PHE A 212 11.30 -9.76 19.13
C PHE A 212 11.94 -10.27 17.84
N ALA A 213 11.81 -11.58 17.59
CA ALA A 213 12.17 -12.16 16.32
C ALA A 213 11.33 -11.53 15.19
N LEU A 214 11.98 -11.16 14.08
CA LEU A 214 11.33 -10.55 12.93
C LEU A 214 10.67 -11.60 12.03
N PRO A 215 9.60 -11.26 11.30
CA PRO A 215 8.98 -12.15 10.32
C PRO A 215 9.98 -12.51 9.20
N ALA A 216 9.76 -13.64 8.55
CA ALA A 216 10.61 -14.12 7.46
C ALA A 216 10.63 -13.17 6.26
N ALA A 217 9.51 -12.56 5.94
CA ALA A 217 9.35 -11.60 4.86
C ALA A 217 8.14 -10.68 5.12
N ILE A 218 8.12 -9.52 4.46
CA ILE A 218 6.97 -8.60 4.51
C ILE A 218 6.55 -8.14 3.11
N ALA A 219 5.27 -7.82 2.95
CA ALA A 219 4.72 -7.26 1.71
C ALA A 219 3.84 -6.02 1.98
N PRO A 220 4.45 -4.84 2.19
CA PRO A 220 3.69 -3.60 2.30
C PRO A 220 3.25 -3.11 0.91
N GLY A 221 1.96 -3.24 0.61
CA GLY A 221 1.36 -2.76 -0.63
C GLY A 221 0.96 -1.28 -0.53
N SER A 222 1.28 -0.46 -1.54
CA SER A 222 0.95 0.98 -1.56
C SER A 222 1.04 1.62 -0.16
N PRO A 223 2.15 1.42 0.59
CA PRO A 223 2.19 1.65 2.03
C PRO A 223 2.00 3.12 2.38
N TRP A 224 1.07 3.42 3.30
CA TRP A 224 1.05 4.74 3.91
C TRP A 224 2.16 4.86 4.97
N ALA A 225 3.39 4.90 4.47
CA ALA A 225 4.60 4.91 5.28
C ALA A 225 5.05 6.32 5.70
N ASP A 226 4.32 7.35 5.29
CA ASP A 226 4.55 8.75 5.64
C ASP A 226 3.19 9.46 5.73
N LEU A 227 2.77 9.80 6.92
CA LEU A 227 1.48 10.46 7.16
C LEU A 227 1.49 11.94 6.77
N THR A 228 2.64 12.51 6.42
CA THR A 228 2.73 13.88 5.89
C THR A 228 2.40 13.90 4.39
N LYS A 229 2.12 15.10 3.86
CA LYS A 229 1.94 15.30 2.41
C LYS A 229 3.29 15.40 1.69
N THR A 230 4.19 14.42 1.91
CA THR A 230 5.54 14.41 1.33
C THR A 230 5.66 13.38 0.22
N GLY A 231 5.86 13.84 -1.01
CA GLY A 231 6.04 12.99 -2.18
C GLY A 231 5.43 13.64 -3.43
N ASN A 232 6.06 13.40 -4.58
CA ASN A 232 5.64 14.01 -5.84
C ASN A 232 4.20 13.63 -6.21
N THR A 233 3.82 12.36 -6.01
CA THR A 233 2.53 11.85 -6.46
C THR A 233 1.35 12.41 -5.68
N PHE A 234 1.53 12.96 -4.48
CA PHE A 234 0.48 13.75 -3.81
C PHE A 234 0.04 14.98 -4.59
N TYR A 235 0.85 15.42 -5.55
CA TYR A 235 0.56 16.56 -6.43
C TYR A 235 0.26 16.09 -7.86
N SER A 236 1.15 15.28 -8.45
CA SER A 236 1.01 14.84 -9.85
C SER A 236 -0.09 13.81 -10.07
N HIS A 237 -0.47 13.05 -9.05
CA HIS A 237 -1.57 12.07 -9.11
C HIS A 237 -2.84 12.52 -8.37
N ASN A 238 -2.84 13.76 -7.85
CA ASN A 238 -4.05 14.36 -7.32
C ASN A 238 -5.12 14.41 -8.43
N LEU A 239 -6.31 13.82 -8.18
CA LEU A 239 -7.40 13.60 -9.14
C LEU A 239 -7.07 12.63 -10.31
N VAL A 240 -5.84 12.16 -10.43
CA VAL A 240 -5.44 11.09 -11.37
C VAL A 240 -5.69 9.72 -10.75
N ASP A 241 -5.32 9.54 -9.49
CA ASP A 241 -5.79 8.41 -8.70
C ASP A 241 -7.31 8.54 -8.51
N ASN A 242 -8.07 7.59 -9.03
CA ASN A 242 -9.52 7.66 -8.94
C ASN A 242 -10.11 6.90 -7.74
N PHE A 243 -9.26 6.26 -6.93
CA PHE A 243 -9.67 5.54 -5.72
C PHE A 243 -9.34 6.33 -4.44
N GLN A 244 -8.08 6.69 -4.21
CA GLN A 244 -7.65 7.49 -3.06
C GLN A 244 -7.77 9.00 -3.34
N VAL A 245 -7.73 9.39 -4.59
CA VAL A 245 -8.00 10.69 -5.20
C VAL A 245 -7.10 11.82 -4.73
N SER A 246 -7.12 12.18 -3.45
CA SER A 246 -6.37 13.30 -2.88
C SER A 246 -5.95 13.03 -1.45
N TYR A 247 -4.83 13.63 -1.06
CA TYR A 247 -4.44 13.69 0.36
C TYR A 247 -5.35 14.64 1.16
N ASP A 248 -5.74 15.76 0.55
CA ASP A 248 -6.63 16.74 1.19
C ASP A 248 -8.05 16.14 1.28
N GLY A 249 -8.71 16.32 2.40
CA GLY A 249 -9.98 15.64 2.70
C GLY A 249 -9.83 14.59 3.80
N TYR A 250 -10.66 13.53 3.77
CA TYR A 250 -10.72 12.54 4.84
C TYR A 250 -9.37 11.84 5.13
N LEU A 251 -8.51 11.71 4.12
CA LEU A 251 -7.20 11.06 4.29
C LEU A 251 -6.31 11.87 5.24
N LYS A 252 -6.20 13.17 5.01
CA LYS A 252 -5.48 14.09 5.91
C LYS A 252 -6.11 14.08 7.31
N ASP A 253 -7.44 14.20 7.38
CA ASP A 253 -8.13 14.27 8.67
C ASP A 253 -7.97 12.97 9.46
N SER A 254 -7.94 11.81 8.80
CA SER A 254 -7.67 10.53 9.44
C SER A 254 -6.23 10.40 9.94
N ALA A 255 -5.23 10.97 9.23
CA ALA A 255 -3.84 11.01 9.70
C ALA A 255 -3.73 11.74 11.04
N TYR A 256 -4.38 12.91 11.16
CA TYR A 256 -4.38 13.68 12.40
C TYR A 256 -5.20 13.00 13.51
N LEU A 257 -6.33 12.37 13.17
CA LEU A 257 -7.11 11.59 14.13
C LEU A 257 -6.28 10.43 14.69
N TYR A 258 -5.59 9.68 13.82
CA TYR A 258 -4.73 8.58 14.25
C TYR A 258 -3.56 9.07 15.08
N ALA A 259 -2.87 10.12 14.65
CA ALA A 259 -1.68 10.64 15.33
C ALA A 259 -1.97 11.21 16.72
N ASN A 260 -3.19 11.67 16.98
CA ASN A 260 -3.63 12.19 18.27
C ASN A 260 -2.67 13.25 18.86
N GLY A 261 -2.29 14.23 18.04
CA GLY A 261 -1.40 15.32 18.44
C GLY A 261 0.10 14.99 18.42
N ARG A 262 0.51 13.77 18.04
CA ARG A 262 1.92 13.42 17.85
C ARG A 262 2.45 13.96 16.53
N ASP A 263 3.77 14.10 16.45
CA ASP A 263 4.44 14.45 15.19
C ASP A 263 4.18 13.36 14.14
N LEU A 264 3.62 13.76 12.99
CA LEU A 264 3.38 12.84 11.88
C LEU A 264 4.66 12.17 11.37
N LYS A 265 5.84 12.71 11.67
CA LYS A 265 7.14 12.12 11.34
C LYS A 265 7.68 11.15 12.40
N ASP A 266 6.94 10.90 13.48
CA ASP A 266 7.29 9.83 14.41
C ASP A 266 7.43 8.50 13.64
N PRO A 267 8.56 7.77 13.75
CA PRO A 267 8.79 6.53 13.00
C PRO A 267 7.74 5.43 13.21
N MET A 268 7.04 5.44 14.34
CA MET A 268 5.96 4.48 14.59
C MET A 268 4.64 4.87 13.91
N LEU A 269 4.49 6.14 13.51
CA LEU A 269 3.39 6.65 12.68
C LEU A 269 3.74 6.62 11.19
N SER A 270 4.98 7.00 10.88
CA SER A 270 5.52 7.12 9.53
C SER A 270 6.84 6.35 9.41
N PRO A 271 6.76 5.04 9.16
CA PRO A 271 7.91 4.14 9.19
C PRO A 271 9.07 4.51 8.26
N ILE A 272 8.82 5.32 7.26
CA ILE A 272 9.88 5.80 6.37
C ILE A 272 10.95 6.63 7.11
N TYR A 273 10.61 7.23 8.25
CA TYR A 273 11.57 7.99 9.07
C TYR A 273 12.36 7.11 10.05
N GLY A 274 11.97 5.82 10.19
CA GLY A 274 12.67 4.86 11.04
C GLY A 274 13.96 4.31 10.44
N ASP A 275 14.68 3.52 11.24
CA ASP A 275 15.85 2.76 10.77
C ASP A 275 15.42 1.45 10.12
N LEU A 276 15.63 1.33 8.80
CA LEU A 276 15.26 0.15 8.00
C LEU A 276 16.41 -0.89 7.88
N HIS A 277 17.57 -0.69 8.48
CA HIS A 277 18.61 -1.72 8.52
C HIS A 277 18.10 -2.97 9.24
N GLY A 278 18.41 -4.14 8.67
CA GLY A 278 17.99 -5.43 9.24
C GLY A 278 16.48 -5.70 9.11
N PHE A 279 15.75 -4.94 8.29
CA PHE A 279 14.41 -5.32 7.89
C PHE A 279 14.43 -6.68 7.19
N PRO A 280 13.35 -7.48 7.31
CA PRO A 280 13.21 -8.72 6.55
C PRO A 280 13.14 -8.44 5.05
N PRO A 281 13.39 -9.44 4.19
CA PRO A 281 13.11 -9.38 2.77
C PRO A 281 11.71 -8.78 2.52
N THR A 282 11.63 -7.83 1.59
CA THR A 282 10.42 -7.00 1.41
C THR A 282 10.02 -6.94 -0.06
N ILE A 283 8.76 -7.23 -0.38
CA ILE A 283 8.16 -6.94 -1.68
C ILE A 283 7.12 -5.83 -1.54
N LEU A 284 7.25 -4.79 -2.36
CA LEU A 284 6.30 -3.68 -2.42
C LEU A 284 5.44 -3.78 -3.68
N THR A 285 4.19 -3.35 -3.57
CA THR A 285 3.24 -3.29 -4.69
C THR A 285 2.67 -1.88 -4.81
N SER A 286 2.49 -1.37 -6.03
CA SER A 286 1.82 -0.09 -6.31
C SER A 286 1.23 -0.08 -7.71
N GLY A 287 0.63 1.02 -8.13
CA GLY A 287 0.17 1.27 -9.49
C GLY A 287 0.76 2.57 -10.05
N THR A 288 0.83 2.68 -11.38
CA THR A 288 1.39 3.90 -12.02
C THR A 288 0.54 5.15 -11.83
N ARG A 289 -0.73 5.01 -11.39
CA ARG A 289 -1.63 6.12 -11.03
C ARG A 289 -1.88 6.25 -9.53
N ASP A 290 -1.21 5.43 -8.72
CA ASP A 290 -1.38 5.41 -7.27
C ASP A 290 -0.88 6.71 -6.62
N LEU A 291 -1.73 7.35 -5.82
CA LEU A 291 -1.39 8.53 -5.04
C LEU A 291 -0.18 8.29 -4.12
N PHE A 292 0.02 7.03 -3.67
CA PHE A 292 1.12 6.64 -2.79
C PHE A 292 2.34 6.05 -3.53
N LEU A 293 2.39 6.14 -4.87
CA LEU A 293 3.54 5.63 -5.62
C LEU A 293 4.86 6.27 -5.14
N SER A 294 4.90 7.58 -4.90
CA SER A 294 6.10 8.22 -4.34
C SER A 294 6.50 7.67 -2.97
N LEU A 295 5.54 7.34 -2.11
CA LEU A 295 5.83 6.74 -0.81
C LEU A 295 6.44 5.35 -1.01
N THR A 296 5.84 4.53 -1.87
CA THR A 296 6.31 3.19 -2.21
C THR A 296 7.74 3.23 -2.77
N VAL A 297 8.02 4.13 -3.71
CA VAL A 297 9.36 4.32 -4.30
C VAL A 297 10.37 4.77 -3.23
N ARG A 298 10.00 5.73 -2.37
CA ARG A 298 10.87 6.21 -1.29
C ARG A 298 11.20 5.10 -0.29
N VAL A 299 10.21 4.28 0.09
CA VAL A 299 10.40 3.12 0.95
C VAL A 299 11.34 2.11 0.29
N HIS A 300 11.06 1.73 -0.96
CA HIS A 300 11.91 0.80 -1.73
C HIS A 300 13.37 1.28 -1.78
N ARG A 301 13.60 2.55 -2.13
CA ARG A 301 14.94 3.12 -2.19
C ARG A 301 15.65 3.07 -0.83
N LYS A 302 14.93 3.39 0.25
CA LYS A 302 15.48 3.39 1.60
C LYS A 302 15.81 1.96 2.08
N LEU A 303 14.96 0.97 1.80
CA LEU A 303 15.25 -0.46 2.06
C LEU A 303 16.51 -0.93 1.33
N ARG A 304 16.62 -0.62 0.01
CA ARG A 304 17.83 -0.95 -0.78
C ARG A 304 19.09 -0.29 -0.23
N GLN A 305 18.99 0.98 0.21
CA GLN A 305 20.12 1.69 0.85
C GLN A 305 20.51 1.06 2.19
N ALA A 306 19.55 0.48 2.91
CA ALA A 306 19.78 -0.26 4.15
C ALA A 306 20.28 -1.70 3.93
N GLY A 307 20.53 -2.12 2.68
CA GLY A 307 21.03 -3.47 2.35
C GLY A 307 19.94 -4.55 2.39
N VAL A 308 18.67 -4.18 2.45
CA VAL A 308 17.55 -5.13 2.46
C VAL A 308 17.30 -5.67 1.05
N ASP A 309 17.02 -6.97 0.94
CA ASP A 309 16.48 -7.57 -0.29
C ASP A 309 15.06 -7.04 -0.49
N ALA A 310 14.91 -6.09 -1.42
CA ALA A 310 13.65 -5.40 -1.67
C ALA A 310 13.27 -5.47 -3.15
N ALA A 311 12.13 -6.10 -3.42
CA ALA A 311 11.48 -6.13 -4.72
C ALA A 311 10.38 -5.05 -4.81
N LEU A 312 10.04 -4.64 -6.03
CA LEU A 312 8.98 -3.68 -6.31
C LEU A 312 8.22 -4.13 -7.55
N GLN A 313 6.92 -4.35 -7.43
CA GLN A 313 5.99 -4.57 -8.54
C GLN A 313 5.07 -3.34 -8.69
N VAL A 314 4.93 -2.84 -9.92
CA VAL A 314 4.11 -1.68 -10.23
C VAL A 314 3.21 -2.01 -11.42
N PHE A 315 1.91 -1.93 -11.22
CA PHE A 315 0.91 -2.26 -12.24
C PHE A 315 0.51 -1.03 -13.05
N GLU A 316 0.54 -1.17 -14.37
CA GLU A 316 0.23 -0.08 -15.28
C GLU A 316 -1.24 0.35 -15.18
N GLY A 317 -1.47 1.65 -15.14
CA GLY A 317 -2.80 2.26 -15.09
C GLY A 317 -3.54 2.15 -13.76
N LEU A 318 -3.08 1.34 -12.80
CA LEU A 318 -3.80 1.13 -11.56
C LEU A 318 -3.61 2.30 -10.59
N SER A 319 -4.71 2.72 -9.97
CA SER A 319 -4.75 3.63 -8.84
C SER A 319 -4.47 2.91 -7.52
N HIS A 320 -4.52 3.62 -6.40
CA HIS A 320 -4.26 3.11 -5.06
C HIS A 320 -5.01 1.81 -4.77
N ALA A 321 -4.29 0.76 -4.42
CA ALA A 321 -4.84 -0.53 -4.01
C ALA A 321 -5.75 -1.24 -5.04
N GLN A 322 -5.87 -0.77 -6.30
CA GLN A 322 -6.78 -1.37 -7.28
C GLN A 322 -6.43 -2.83 -7.60
N TYR A 323 -5.16 -3.24 -7.51
CA TYR A 323 -4.75 -4.63 -7.63
C TYR A 323 -5.41 -5.59 -6.61
N SER A 324 -6.06 -5.07 -5.56
CA SER A 324 -6.75 -5.86 -4.53
C SER A 324 -8.28 -5.78 -4.62
N ILE A 325 -8.85 -5.22 -5.69
CA ILE A 325 -10.31 -4.95 -5.74
C ILE A 325 -11.07 -6.00 -6.53
N ASN A 326 -10.63 -6.35 -7.74
CA ASN A 326 -11.35 -7.26 -8.61
C ASN A 326 -10.75 -8.67 -8.61
N PRO A 327 -11.35 -9.67 -7.93
CA PRO A 327 -10.82 -11.04 -7.86
C PRO A 327 -10.78 -11.77 -9.22
N ASN A 328 -11.42 -11.21 -10.25
CA ASN A 328 -11.46 -11.80 -11.59
C ASN A 328 -10.36 -11.25 -12.50
N ALA A 329 -9.75 -10.12 -12.13
CA ALA A 329 -8.72 -9.49 -12.95
C ALA A 329 -7.39 -10.27 -12.88
N PRO A 330 -6.73 -10.46 -14.03
CA PRO A 330 -5.39 -11.06 -14.08
C PRO A 330 -4.39 -10.32 -13.18
N GLU A 331 -4.42 -8.99 -13.17
CA GLU A 331 -3.54 -8.15 -12.36
C GLU A 331 -3.67 -8.45 -10.86
N THR A 332 -4.90 -8.71 -10.39
CA THR A 332 -5.12 -9.08 -8.99
C THR A 332 -4.49 -10.43 -8.68
N ARG A 333 -4.71 -11.43 -9.52
CA ARG A 333 -4.11 -12.76 -9.36
C ARG A 333 -2.59 -12.67 -9.39
N GLU A 334 -2.03 -12.00 -10.39
CA GLU A 334 -0.58 -11.83 -10.57
C GLU A 334 0.06 -11.19 -9.33
N ALA A 335 -0.55 -10.11 -8.80
CA ALA A 335 -0.04 -9.40 -7.63
C ALA A 335 0.09 -10.34 -6.42
N PHE A 336 -0.96 -11.10 -6.10
CA PHE A 336 -0.94 -11.97 -4.92
C PHE A 336 -0.11 -13.25 -5.13
N GLU A 337 -0.08 -13.81 -6.33
CA GLU A 337 0.80 -14.94 -6.66
C GLU A 337 2.27 -14.54 -6.61
N GLU A 338 2.64 -13.32 -7.03
CA GLU A 338 4.01 -12.82 -6.93
C GLU A 338 4.43 -12.59 -5.48
N ILE A 339 3.55 -11.99 -4.66
CA ILE A 339 3.80 -11.86 -3.21
C ILE A 339 3.98 -13.24 -2.57
N ALA A 340 3.13 -14.21 -2.91
CA ALA A 340 3.24 -15.57 -2.37
C ALA A 340 4.53 -16.27 -2.81
N ARG A 341 4.94 -16.14 -4.07
CA ARG A 341 6.24 -16.63 -4.55
C ARG A 341 7.41 -16.02 -3.78
N PHE A 342 7.34 -14.70 -3.56
CA PHE A 342 8.34 -14.00 -2.75
C PHE A 342 8.40 -14.53 -1.32
N PHE A 343 7.26 -14.70 -0.66
CA PHE A 343 7.20 -15.28 0.68
C PHE A 343 7.79 -16.71 0.69
N ASN A 344 7.40 -17.54 -0.26
CA ASN A 344 7.88 -18.92 -0.34
C ASN A 344 9.39 -19.02 -0.56
N ALA A 345 10.00 -18.03 -1.21
CA ALA A 345 11.45 -17.97 -1.41
C ALA A 345 12.22 -17.59 -0.13
N HIS A 346 11.59 -16.88 0.82
CA HIS A 346 12.25 -16.34 2.01
C HIS A 346 11.81 -16.99 3.33
N MET A 347 10.75 -17.79 3.32
CA MET A 347 10.29 -18.53 4.51
C MET A 347 11.00 -19.88 4.63
N ALA A 348 11.09 -20.41 5.85
CA ALA A 348 11.68 -21.74 6.10
C ALA A 348 10.98 -22.83 5.27
N ARG A 349 11.79 -23.78 4.80
CA ARG A 349 11.31 -24.97 4.06
C ARG A 349 10.82 -26.03 5.00
#